data_69c11870a0a362a31cbba747aca1682e
#
_entry.id   69c11870a0a362a31cbba747aca1682e
#
_cell.length_a   1.000
_cell.length_b   1.000
_cell.length_c   1.000
_cell.angle_alpha   90.00
_cell.angle_beta   90.00
_cell.angle_gamma   90.00
#
_symmetry.space_group_name_H-M   'P 1'
#
loop_
_entity.id
_entity.type
_entity.pdbx_description
1 polymer ?
#
loop_
_entity_poly.entity_id
_entity_poly.type
_entity_poly.pdbx_seq_one_letter_code
_entity_poly.pdbx_strand_id
1 'polypeptide(L)'
;IQLTQMNWPESISKHLRYFANTGGRMPRETLEALRGHLPKTKPFLMYGLTEAFRSTFLPPEEVDRRPDSIGKAIPNAEILVLREDGSPCAPNEPGELVHRGALVGMGYWNDPEKTAERYKPLPVHAPGREAGLVLPEIAVFSGDTVRMDEEGFLYFIGRRDE
;
A
#
# COMPACT_ATOMS: atom_id res chain seq x y z
N ILE A 1 18.90 5.50 -1.00
CA ILE A 1 20.28 5.71 -0.52
C ILE A 1 21.16 6.26 -1.64
N GLN A 2 21.32 5.60 -2.79
CA GLN A 2 22.22 6.10 -3.86
C GLN A 2 21.85 7.51 -4.34
N LEU A 3 20.57 7.80 -4.51
CA LEU A 3 20.10 9.13 -4.97
C LEU A 3 20.40 10.25 -3.96
N THR A 4 20.53 9.96 -2.68
CA THR A 4 20.90 10.98 -1.68
C THR A 4 22.38 11.34 -1.69
N GLN A 5 23.20 10.51 -2.34
CA GLN A 5 24.64 10.72 -2.47
C GLN A 5 25.04 11.38 -3.80
N MET A 6 24.07 11.62 -4.67
CA MET A 6 24.31 12.27 -5.96
C MET A 6 24.38 13.79 -5.83
N ASN A 7 25.29 14.40 -6.61
CA ASN A 7 25.28 15.84 -6.81
C ASN A 7 24.21 16.21 -7.82
N TRP A 8 23.10 16.76 -7.34
CA TRP A 8 22.01 17.18 -8.19
C TRP A 8 22.28 18.57 -8.78
N PRO A 9 22.20 18.76 -10.12
CA PRO A 9 22.28 20.08 -10.70
C PRO A 9 21.12 20.98 -10.23
N GLU A 10 21.37 22.27 -9.96
CA GLU A 10 20.31 23.21 -9.55
C GLU A 10 19.12 23.25 -10.53
N SER A 11 19.40 23.03 -11.82
CA SER A 11 18.37 23.01 -12.87
C SER A 11 17.36 21.90 -12.70
N ILE A 12 17.73 20.77 -12.05
CA ILE A 12 16.82 19.62 -11.93
C ILE A 12 15.60 19.95 -11.09
N SER A 13 15.76 20.76 -10.04
CA SER A 13 14.65 21.17 -9.15
C SER A 13 13.61 22.05 -9.87
N LYS A 14 13.94 22.59 -11.05
CA LYS A 14 13.02 23.36 -11.88
C LYS A 14 12.13 22.49 -12.76
N HIS A 15 12.58 21.27 -13.07
CA HIS A 15 11.95 20.40 -14.05
C HIS A 15 11.37 19.12 -13.44
N LEU A 16 12.01 18.58 -12.40
CA LEU A 16 11.54 17.37 -11.73
C LEU A 16 10.32 17.67 -10.85
N ARG A 17 9.16 17.26 -11.29
CA ARG A 17 7.89 17.55 -10.60
C ARG A 17 7.63 16.68 -9.40
N TYR A 18 8.00 15.39 -9.47
CA TYR A 18 7.79 14.43 -8.41
C TYR A 18 8.82 13.30 -8.45
N PHE A 19 8.99 12.63 -7.34
CA PHE A 19 9.59 11.31 -7.26
C PHE A 19 8.66 10.36 -6.52
N ALA A 20 8.76 9.06 -6.82
CA ALA A 20 7.96 8.04 -6.18
C ALA A 20 8.88 6.97 -5.57
N ASN A 21 8.48 6.48 -4.40
CA ASN A 21 9.09 5.32 -3.77
C ASN A 21 8.16 4.13 -3.87
N THR A 22 8.71 2.96 -4.12
CA THR A 22 7.98 1.69 -4.14
C THR A 22 8.93 0.54 -3.81
N GLY A 23 8.37 -0.64 -3.46
CA GLY A 23 9.15 -1.86 -3.19
C GLY A 23 9.72 -1.96 -1.78
N GLY A 24 9.41 -1.03 -0.89
CA GLY A 24 9.82 -1.04 0.50
C GLY A 24 9.54 0.28 1.20
N ARG A 25 9.61 0.26 2.53
CA ARG A 25 9.44 1.47 3.34
C ARG A 25 10.55 2.48 3.00
N MET A 26 10.17 3.74 2.77
CA MET A 26 11.11 4.85 2.67
C MET A 26 11.61 5.23 4.07
N PRO A 27 12.91 5.08 4.39
CA PRO A 27 13.44 5.57 5.64
C PRO A 27 13.29 7.10 5.74
N ARG A 28 12.92 7.60 6.92
CA ARG A 28 12.68 9.04 7.13
C ARG A 28 13.91 9.89 6.77
N GLU A 29 15.09 9.49 7.21
CA GLU A 29 16.35 10.18 6.90
C GLU A 29 16.62 10.25 5.39
N THR A 30 16.33 9.17 4.66
CA THR A 30 16.48 9.13 3.20
C THR A 30 15.49 10.10 2.52
N LEU A 31 14.27 10.14 3.00
CA LEU A 31 13.25 11.05 2.49
C LEU A 31 13.64 12.52 2.74
N GLU A 32 14.07 12.84 3.94
CA GLU A 32 14.52 14.19 4.33
C GLU A 32 15.73 14.64 3.49
N ALA A 33 16.72 13.76 3.31
CA ALA A 33 17.88 14.04 2.47
C ALA A 33 17.48 14.30 1.01
N LEU A 34 16.61 13.48 0.42
CA LEU A 34 16.10 13.71 -0.94
C LEU A 34 15.34 15.04 -1.06
N ARG A 35 14.50 15.35 -0.09
CA ARG A 35 13.76 16.62 -0.07
C ARG A 35 14.70 17.84 0.09
N GLY A 36 15.80 17.67 0.82
CA GLY A 36 16.85 18.68 0.92
C GLY A 36 17.50 18.98 -0.43
N HIS A 37 17.78 17.96 -1.23
CA HIS A 37 18.32 18.11 -2.58
C HIS A 37 17.28 18.59 -3.60
N LEU A 38 16.01 18.23 -3.41
CA LEU A 38 14.93 18.43 -4.37
C LEU A 38 13.72 19.15 -3.72
N PRO A 39 13.90 20.40 -3.21
CA PRO A 39 12.92 21.06 -2.35
C PRO A 39 11.59 21.39 -3.03
N LYS A 40 11.57 21.44 -4.38
CA LYS A 40 10.36 21.73 -5.17
C LYS A 40 9.70 20.46 -5.73
N THR A 41 10.32 19.30 -5.53
CA THR A 41 9.84 18.02 -6.06
C THR A 41 8.92 17.35 -5.08
N LYS A 42 7.74 16.93 -5.53
CA LYS A 42 6.73 16.28 -4.67
C LYS A 42 7.09 14.81 -4.42
N PRO A 43 7.19 14.36 -3.16
CA PRO A 43 7.38 12.94 -2.84
C PRO A 43 6.05 12.19 -2.85
N PHE A 44 5.96 11.10 -3.61
CA PHE A 44 4.86 10.14 -3.55
C PHE A 44 5.35 8.84 -2.93
N LEU A 45 4.98 8.60 -1.67
CA LEU A 45 5.29 7.36 -0.98
C LEU A 45 4.18 6.35 -1.29
N MET A 46 4.58 5.19 -1.81
CA MET A 46 3.63 4.21 -2.31
C MET A 46 3.89 2.84 -1.69
N TYR A 47 2.80 2.09 -1.52
CA TYR A 47 2.85 0.68 -1.18
C TYR A 47 2.11 -0.12 -2.26
N GLY A 48 2.62 -1.30 -2.54
CA GLY A 48 2.02 -2.24 -3.47
C GLY A 48 2.69 -3.60 -3.39
N LEU A 49 2.09 -4.56 -4.05
CA LEU A 49 2.53 -5.96 -4.09
C LEU A 49 2.38 -6.47 -5.52
N THR A 50 3.12 -7.52 -5.85
CA THR A 50 3.12 -8.12 -7.20
C THR A 50 1.72 -8.56 -7.61
N GLU A 51 0.95 -9.08 -6.67
CA GLU A 51 -0.37 -9.66 -6.84
C GLU A 51 -1.46 -8.66 -7.24
N ALA A 52 -1.26 -7.36 -6.92
CA ALA A 52 -2.21 -6.30 -7.20
C ALA A 52 -1.53 -4.99 -7.63
N PHE A 53 -0.26 -5.05 -8.04
CA PHE A 53 0.58 -3.97 -8.55
C PHE A 53 0.72 -2.78 -7.58
N ARG A 54 -0.31 -1.97 -7.39
CA ARG A 54 -0.31 -0.80 -6.53
C ARG A 54 -1.53 -0.83 -5.61
N SER A 55 -1.32 -0.64 -4.33
CA SER A 55 -2.42 -0.65 -3.36
C SER A 55 -2.71 0.73 -2.80
N THR A 56 -1.66 1.45 -2.38
CA THR A 56 -1.83 2.74 -1.73
C THR A 56 -0.80 3.77 -2.16
N PHE A 57 -1.10 5.03 -1.93
CA PHE A 57 -0.13 6.13 -1.99
C PHE A 57 -0.42 7.17 -0.91
N LEU A 58 0.65 7.80 -0.43
CA LEU A 58 0.56 8.95 0.47
C LEU A 58 0.64 10.24 -0.36
N PRO A 59 -0.38 11.09 -0.35
CA PRO A 59 -0.32 12.39 -1.00
C PRO A 59 0.85 13.23 -0.48
N PRO A 60 1.58 13.97 -1.32
CA PRO A 60 2.74 14.75 -0.93
C PRO A 60 2.47 15.76 0.20
N GLU A 61 1.28 16.31 0.25
CA GLU A 61 0.81 17.25 1.28
C GLU A 61 0.63 16.61 2.67
N GLU A 62 0.49 15.28 2.72
CA GLU A 62 0.35 14.53 3.97
C GLU A 62 1.69 14.02 4.53
N VAL A 63 2.77 14.12 3.75
CA VAL A 63 4.08 13.53 4.12
C VAL A 63 4.63 14.12 5.42
N ASP A 64 4.48 15.41 5.65
CA ASP A 64 4.96 16.07 6.87
C ASP A 64 4.12 15.71 8.10
N ARG A 65 2.82 15.50 7.89
CA ARG A 65 1.87 15.15 8.95
C ARG A 65 1.90 13.66 9.28
N ARG A 66 2.18 12.81 8.26
CA ARG A 66 2.09 11.34 8.34
C ARG A 66 3.28 10.63 7.68
N PRO A 67 4.52 10.96 8.11
CA PRO A 67 5.74 10.48 7.41
C PRO A 67 5.92 8.96 7.42
N ASP A 68 5.24 8.25 8.31
CA ASP A 68 5.30 6.78 8.45
C ASP A 68 4.11 6.06 7.78
N SER A 69 3.17 6.81 7.21
CA SER A 69 2.02 6.22 6.52
C SER A 69 2.39 5.72 5.13
N ILE A 70 1.78 4.60 4.74
CA ILE A 70 1.78 4.12 3.35
C ILE A 70 0.61 4.69 2.53
N GLY A 71 -0.14 5.62 3.12
CA GLY A 71 -1.22 6.36 2.46
C GLY A 71 -2.57 5.67 2.49
N LYS A 72 -3.41 6.01 1.51
CA LYS A 72 -4.75 5.47 1.30
C LYS A 72 -4.82 4.68 0.01
N ALA A 73 -5.88 3.90 -0.15
CA ALA A 73 -6.15 3.17 -1.39
C ALA A 73 -6.09 4.07 -2.63
N ILE A 74 -5.53 3.55 -3.71
CA ILE A 74 -5.57 4.21 -5.02
C ILE A 74 -6.99 4.18 -5.60
N PRO A 75 -7.31 5.01 -6.60
CA PRO A 75 -8.58 4.91 -7.33
C PRO A 75 -8.82 3.49 -7.88
N ASN A 76 -10.07 3.03 -7.80
CA ASN A 76 -10.52 1.71 -8.25
C ASN A 76 -9.93 0.51 -7.46
N ALA A 77 -9.33 0.77 -6.31
CA ALA A 77 -8.95 -0.23 -5.33
C ALA A 77 -9.59 0.07 -3.98
N GLU A 78 -9.86 -0.96 -3.22
CA GLU A 78 -10.27 -0.86 -1.83
C GLU A 78 -9.33 -1.70 -0.97
N ILE A 79 -8.90 -1.13 0.15
CA ILE A 79 -8.04 -1.81 1.10
C ILE A 79 -8.84 -2.05 2.37
N LEU A 80 -8.92 -3.31 2.75
CA LEU A 80 -9.51 -3.75 4.00
C LEU A 80 -8.39 -4.13 4.97
N VAL A 81 -8.64 -3.94 6.26
CA VAL A 81 -7.80 -4.47 7.33
C VAL A 81 -8.64 -5.49 8.10
N LEU A 82 -8.27 -6.76 7.97
CA LEU A 82 -9.09 -7.87 8.47
C LEU A 82 -8.37 -8.64 9.58
N ARG A 83 -9.16 -9.11 10.55
CA ARG A 83 -8.74 -10.10 11.53
C ARG A 83 -8.61 -11.48 10.89
N GLU A 84 -8.08 -12.43 11.62
CA GLU A 84 -7.94 -13.83 11.15
C GLU A 84 -9.29 -14.51 10.83
N ASP A 85 -10.34 -14.13 11.53
CA ASP A 85 -11.69 -14.61 11.29
C ASP A 85 -12.37 -13.94 10.08
N GLY A 86 -11.69 -13.01 9.42
CA GLY A 86 -12.18 -12.25 8.26
C GLY A 86 -13.07 -11.07 8.63
N SER A 87 -13.28 -10.78 9.91
CA SER A 87 -14.00 -9.58 10.34
C SER A 87 -13.13 -8.32 10.19
N PRO A 88 -13.74 -7.14 9.94
CA PRO A 88 -12.99 -5.90 9.82
C PRO A 88 -12.42 -5.46 11.17
N CYS A 89 -11.18 -4.97 11.16
CA CYS A 89 -10.54 -4.37 12.32
C CYS A 89 -11.17 -3.01 12.65
N ALA A 90 -11.15 -2.67 13.94
CA ALA A 90 -11.46 -1.32 14.39
C ALA A 90 -10.34 -0.34 13.98
N PRO A 91 -10.60 1.00 13.98
CA PRO A 91 -9.55 1.98 13.74
C PRO A 91 -8.33 1.75 14.66
N ASN A 92 -7.14 1.81 14.08
CA ASN A 92 -5.86 1.56 14.73
C ASN A 92 -5.62 0.12 15.23
N GLU A 93 -6.55 -0.79 15.05
CA GLU A 93 -6.35 -2.21 15.34
C GLU A 93 -5.50 -2.86 14.25
N PRO A 94 -4.43 -3.62 14.62
CA PRO A 94 -3.64 -4.36 13.65
C PRO A 94 -4.42 -5.51 13.01
N GLY A 95 -4.26 -5.67 11.70
CA GLY A 95 -4.83 -6.79 10.95
C GLY A 95 -4.13 -7.00 9.61
N GLU A 96 -4.58 -7.99 8.86
CA GLU A 96 -4.03 -8.26 7.54
C GLU A 96 -4.56 -7.25 6.52
N LEU A 97 -3.64 -6.71 5.72
CA LEU A 97 -4.00 -5.91 4.56
C LEU A 97 -4.58 -6.81 3.46
N VAL A 98 -5.81 -6.52 3.06
CA VAL A 98 -6.49 -7.23 1.98
C VAL A 98 -6.84 -6.22 0.89
N HIS A 99 -6.37 -6.49 -0.34
CA HIS A 99 -6.62 -5.65 -1.51
C HIS A 99 -7.71 -6.25 -2.37
N ARG A 100 -8.75 -5.48 -2.65
CA ARG A 100 -9.81 -5.82 -3.60
C ARG A 100 -9.93 -4.76 -4.70
N GLY A 101 -10.44 -5.14 -5.85
CA GLY A 101 -10.71 -4.24 -6.97
C GLY A 101 -10.07 -4.69 -8.28
N ALA A 102 -10.08 -3.80 -9.26
CA ALA A 102 -9.76 -4.10 -10.66
C ALA A 102 -8.29 -4.52 -10.90
N LEU A 103 -7.38 -4.27 -9.97
CA LEU A 103 -5.96 -4.59 -10.11
C LEU A 103 -5.57 -5.96 -9.53
N VAL A 104 -6.51 -6.67 -8.93
CA VAL A 104 -6.25 -8.03 -8.43
C VAL A 104 -5.88 -8.93 -9.59
N GLY A 105 -4.69 -9.53 -9.51
CA GLY A 105 -4.17 -10.44 -10.51
C GLY A 105 -4.97 -11.75 -10.59
N MET A 106 -4.64 -12.58 -11.56
CA MET A 106 -5.32 -13.88 -11.78
C MET A 106 -4.64 -15.04 -11.01
N GLY A 107 -3.48 -14.80 -10.44
CA GLY A 107 -2.70 -15.81 -9.74
C GLY A 107 -1.25 -15.88 -10.22
N TYR A 108 -0.49 -16.79 -9.64
CA TYR A 108 0.88 -17.08 -10.05
C TYR A 108 0.90 -18.08 -11.21
N TRP A 109 1.82 -17.85 -12.15
CA TRP A 109 1.96 -18.71 -13.30
C TRP A 109 2.35 -20.14 -12.89
N ASN A 110 1.52 -21.11 -13.28
CA ASN A 110 1.71 -22.55 -13.04
C ASN A 110 1.95 -22.91 -11.55
N ASP A 111 1.40 -22.14 -10.63
CA ASP A 111 1.52 -22.38 -9.18
C ASP A 111 0.16 -22.16 -8.48
N PRO A 112 -0.75 -23.14 -8.58
CA PRO A 112 -2.08 -23.03 -8.00
C PRO A 112 -2.05 -23.05 -6.47
N GLU A 113 -1.05 -23.69 -5.85
CA GLU A 113 -0.94 -23.76 -4.38
C GLU A 113 -0.62 -22.39 -3.80
N LYS A 114 0.43 -21.73 -4.29
CA LYS A 114 0.75 -20.36 -3.87
C LYS A 114 -0.34 -19.35 -4.26
N THR A 115 -0.99 -19.58 -5.41
CA THR A 115 -2.13 -18.75 -5.78
C THR A 115 -3.23 -18.82 -4.72
N ALA A 116 -3.59 -20.01 -4.25
CA ALA A 116 -4.61 -20.19 -3.23
C ALA A 116 -4.23 -19.60 -1.85
N GLU A 117 -2.94 -19.42 -1.57
CA GLU A 117 -2.48 -18.79 -0.34
C GLU A 117 -2.76 -17.28 -0.31
N ARG A 118 -2.69 -16.61 -1.45
CA ARG A 118 -2.78 -15.15 -1.56
C ARG A 118 -4.10 -14.65 -2.18
N TYR A 119 -4.61 -15.35 -3.16
CA TYR A 119 -5.85 -15.02 -3.88
C TYR A 119 -7.01 -15.81 -3.28
N LYS A 120 -7.75 -15.18 -2.38
CA LYS A 120 -8.83 -15.84 -1.64
C LYS A 120 -10.17 -15.15 -1.85
N PRO A 121 -11.28 -15.90 -1.72
CA PRO A 121 -12.59 -15.29 -1.66
C PRO A 121 -12.67 -14.31 -0.49
N LEU A 122 -13.26 -13.14 -0.73
CA LEU A 122 -13.59 -12.23 0.35
C LEU A 122 -14.56 -12.88 1.34
N PRO A 123 -14.33 -12.71 2.66
CA PRO A 123 -15.25 -13.17 3.67
C PRO A 123 -16.67 -12.62 3.46
N VAL A 124 -17.68 -13.39 3.83
CA VAL A 124 -19.11 -13.00 3.65
C VAL A 124 -19.45 -11.70 4.37
N HIS A 125 -18.71 -11.40 5.43
CA HIS A 125 -18.89 -10.21 6.28
C HIS A 125 -17.97 -9.04 5.87
N ALA A 126 -17.21 -9.18 4.78
CA ALA A 126 -16.36 -8.09 4.32
C ALA A 126 -17.21 -6.87 3.95
N PRO A 127 -16.81 -5.65 4.37
CA PRO A 127 -17.52 -4.44 4.01
C PRO A 127 -17.67 -4.30 2.49
N GLY A 128 -18.80 -3.76 2.02
CA GLY A 128 -19.03 -3.52 0.60
C GLY A 128 -19.22 -4.76 -0.28
N ARG A 129 -19.27 -5.96 0.30
CA ARG A 129 -19.65 -7.15 -0.45
C ARG A 129 -21.16 -7.13 -0.70
N GLU A 130 -21.57 -7.17 -1.97
CA GLU A 130 -22.98 -7.23 -2.33
C GLU A 130 -23.59 -8.59 -1.96
N ALA A 131 -24.72 -8.54 -1.29
CA ALA A 131 -25.49 -9.74 -0.99
C ALA A 131 -26.07 -10.31 -2.30
N GLY A 132 -25.96 -11.62 -2.47
CA GLY A 132 -26.55 -12.33 -3.62
C GLY A 132 -25.62 -12.51 -4.83
N LEU A 133 -24.37 -12.08 -4.76
CA LEU A 133 -23.38 -12.45 -5.78
C LEU A 133 -23.18 -13.96 -5.79
N VAL A 134 -23.42 -14.59 -6.95
CA VAL A 134 -23.30 -16.04 -7.15
C VAL A 134 -21.83 -16.47 -7.16
N LEU A 135 -20.95 -15.62 -7.66
CA LEU A 135 -19.52 -15.90 -7.73
C LEU A 135 -18.79 -15.21 -6.58
N PRO A 136 -17.83 -15.90 -5.92
CA PRO A 136 -17.01 -15.28 -4.91
C PRO A 136 -16.15 -14.17 -5.54
N GLU A 137 -16.11 -13.02 -4.90
CA GLU A 137 -15.13 -11.99 -5.23
C GLU A 137 -13.76 -12.40 -4.68
N ILE A 138 -12.76 -12.47 -5.54
CA ILE A 138 -11.38 -12.79 -5.15
C ILE A 138 -10.64 -11.52 -4.79
N ALA A 139 -9.98 -11.54 -3.64
CA ALA A 139 -9.11 -10.48 -3.16
C ALA A 139 -7.70 -11.00 -2.90
N VAL A 140 -6.72 -10.10 -2.80
CA VAL A 140 -5.35 -10.45 -2.43
C VAL A 140 -5.16 -10.26 -0.93
N PHE A 141 -4.83 -11.34 -0.24
CA PHE A 141 -4.39 -11.34 1.16
C PHE A 141 -2.87 -11.19 1.17
N SER A 142 -2.42 -10.00 1.57
CA SER A 142 -1.02 -9.59 1.36
C SER A 142 0.00 -10.35 2.20
N GLY A 143 -0.41 -10.89 3.35
CA GLY A 143 0.49 -11.40 4.38
C GLY A 143 1.20 -10.27 5.15
N ASP A 144 0.79 -9.04 4.96
CA ASP A 144 1.31 -7.87 5.66
C ASP A 144 0.36 -7.45 6.77
N THR A 145 0.90 -7.20 7.96
CA THR A 145 0.16 -6.61 9.07
C THR A 145 0.21 -5.09 8.97
N VAL A 146 -0.96 -4.47 8.98
CA VAL A 146 -1.13 -3.03 8.95
C VAL A 146 -2.15 -2.59 10.00
N ARG A 147 -2.21 -1.30 10.27
CA ARG A 147 -3.35 -0.66 10.92
C ARG A 147 -3.86 0.49 10.06
N MET A 148 -5.14 0.77 10.15
CA MET A 148 -5.78 1.92 9.49
C MET A 148 -6.26 2.89 10.56
N ASP A 149 -5.96 4.17 10.43
CA ASP A 149 -6.47 5.18 11.37
C ASP A 149 -7.91 5.61 11.04
N GLU A 150 -8.49 6.46 11.88
CA GLU A 150 -9.87 6.96 11.73
C GLU A 150 -10.08 7.77 10.45
N GLU A 151 -9.00 8.33 9.89
CA GLU A 151 -9.05 9.07 8.63
C GLU A 151 -8.80 8.17 7.40
N GLY A 152 -8.56 6.86 7.60
CA GLY A 152 -8.34 5.86 6.54
C GLY A 152 -6.90 5.78 6.03
N PHE A 153 -5.93 6.38 6.72
CA PHE A 153 -4.52 6.21 6.41
C PHE A 153 -3.97 4.92 6.99
N LEU A 154 -3.19 4.22 6.20
CA LEU A 154 -2.61 2.93 6.53
C LEU A 154 -1.15 3.07 7.00
N TYR A 155 -0.78 2.23 7.95
CA TYR A 155 0.57 2.16 8.52
C TYR A 155 1.03 0.71 8.53
N PHE A 156 2.16 0.46 7.87
CA PHE A 156 2.76 -0.87 7.83
C PHE A 156 3.41 -1.21 9.18
N ILE A 157 3.14 -2.41 9.69
CA ILE A 157 3.67 -2.90 10.97
C ILE A 157 4.74 -3.96 10.74
N GLY A 158 4.47 -4.93 9.88
CA GLY A 158 5.41 -6.03 9.58
C GLY A 158 4.80 -7.09 8.68
N ARG A 159 5.62 -8.08 8.33
CA ARG A 159 5.17 -9.27 7.62
C ARG A 159 4.65 -10.29 8.62
N ARG A 160 3.64 -11.08 8.20
CA ARG A 160 3.05 -12.15 9.03
C ARG A 160 3.85 -13.44 8.99
N ASP A 161 4.66 -13.60 7.96
CA ASP A 161 5.44 -14.78 7.63
C ASP A 161 6.96 -14.63 8.00
N GLU A 162 7.32 -13.57 8.75
CA GLU A 162 8.70 -13.32 9.25
C GLU A 162 8.79 -13.35 10.78
#